data_d3defd80770c6ec343bd4967c9f9a798
#
_entry.id   d3defd80770c6ec343bd4967c9f9a798
#
_cell.length_a   1.000
_cell.length_b   1.000
_cell.length_c   1.000
_cell.angle_alpha   90.00
_cell.angle_beta   90.00
_cell.angle_gamma   90.00
#
_symmetry.space_group_name_H-M   'P 1'
#
loop_
_entity.id
_entity.type
_entity.pdbx_description
1 polymer ?
#
loop_
_entity_poly.entity_id
_entity_poly.type
_entity_poly.pdbx_seq_one_letter_code
_entity_poly.pdbx_strand_id
1 'polypeptide(L)'
;MSNFPEQSKSAMPISRYAPFNPFPNNGGLSDRTWPSKTMKSAPKWCSVDLRDGNQALIDPMDANRKLAMFKLLVKMGYKEIEVGFPA
;
A
#
# COMPACT_ATOMS: atom_id res chain seq x y z
N MET A 1 -17.75 1.27 21.79
CA MET A 1 -16.28 1.20 21.83
C MET A 1 -15.78 0.32 20.70
N SER A 2 -14.79 0.77 20.02
CA SER A 2 -14.26 0.06 18.86
C SER A 2 -13.26 -1.03 19.29
N ASN A 3 -13.38 -2.23 18.70
CA ASN A 3 -12.41 -3.30 18.84
C ASN A 3 -11.32 -3.25 17.75
N PHE A 4 -11.31 -2.18 16.96
CA PHE A 4 -10.31 -2.03 15.92
C PHE A 4 -9.02 -1.48 16.49
N PRO A 5 -7.87 -1.94 15.97
CA PRO A 5 -6.59 -1.35 16.34
C PRO A 5 -6.50 0.08 15.82
N GLU A 6 -5.66 0.87 16.45
CA GLU A 6 -5.35 2.18 15.92
C GLU A 6 -4.65 2.05 14.56
N GLN A 7 -4.93 3.00 13.67
CA GLN A 7 -4.29 3.02 12.37
C GLN A 7 -2.84 3.46 12.52
N SER A 8 -1.93 2.59 12.12
CA SER A 8 -0.50 2.88 12.17
C SER A 8 -0.06 3.71 10.97
N LYS A 9 1.08 4.35 11.11
CA LYS A 9 1.76 4.94 9.96
C LYS A 9 2.23 3.81 9.04
N SER A 10 2.39 4.12 7.75
CA SER A 10 2.91 3.15 6.81
C SER A 10 4.29 2.66 7.25
N ALA A 11 4.51 1.35 7.18
CA ALA A 11 5.79 0.75 7.47
C ALA A 11 6.78 0.81 6.30
N MET A 12 6.39 1.43 5.19
CA MET A 12 7.24 1.54 4.01
C MET A 12 8.53 2.29 4.34
N PRO A 13 9.71 1.68 4.11
CA PRO A 13 11.00 2.33 4.43
C PRO A 13 11.38 3.34 3.36
N ILE A 14 10.68 4.46 3.35
CA ILE A 14 10.78 5.47 2.29
C ILE A 14 12.20 5.99 2.10
N SER A 15 12.99 6.04 3.17
CA SER A 15 14.36 6.55 3.12
C SER A 15 15.32 5.64 2.33
N ARG A 16 14.91 4.39 2.06
CA ARG A 16 15.70 3.45 1.28
C ARG A 16 15.54 3.62 -0.22
N TYR A 17 14.60 4.43 -0.65
CA TYR A 17 14.33 4.66 -2.07
C TYR A 17 15.11 5.87 -2.53
N ALA A 18 16.10 5.62 -3.38
CA ALA A 18 16.97 6.66 -3.94
C ALA A 18 16.59 6.98 -5.38
N PRO A 19 16.97 8.16 -5.90
CA PRO A 19 16.76 8.45 -7.31
C PRO A 19 17.45 7.43 -8.19
N PHE A 20 16.75 6.94 -9.20
CA PHE A 20 17.35 6.09 -10.22
C PHE A 20 18.05 7.00 -11.24
N ASN A 21 19.38 6.98 -11.22
CA ASN A 21 20.18 7.82 -12.08
C ASN A 21 21.39 7.02 -12.60
N PRO A 22 21.16 6.14 -13.59
CA PRO A 22 22.23 5.28 -14.13
C PRO A 22 23.28 6.04 -14.95
N PHE A 23 22.98 7.27 -15.33
CA PHE A 23 23.88 8.07 -16.15
C PHE A 23 24.32 9.33 -15.43
N PRO A 24 25.63 9.69 -15.46
CA PRO A 24 26.10 10.95 -14.89
C PRO A 24 25.39 12.15 -15.51
N ASN A 25 25.19 13.20 -14.72
CA ASN A 25 24.58 14.44 -15.18
C ASN A 25 23.22 14.23 -15.84
N ASN A 26 22.41 13.29 -15.33
CA ASN A 26 21.08 12.97 -15.85
C ASN A 26 21.09 12.64 -17.35
N GLY A 27 22.14 11.98 -17.83
CA GLY A 27 22.28 11.69 -19.25
C GLY A 27 22.53 12.95 -20.10
N GLY A 28 23.01 14.03 -19.49
CA GLY A 28 23.21 15.30 -20.15
C GLY A 28 21.99 16.23 -20.16
N LEU A 29 20.87 15.79 -19.54
CA LEU A 29 19.64 16.60 -19.47
C LEU A 29 19.58 17.33 -18.11
N SER A 30 19.95 18.61 -18.13
CA SER A 30 19.98 19.41 -16.90
C SER A 30 18.59 19.82 -16.40
N ASP A 31 17.59 19.79 -17.28
CA ASP A 31 16.22 20.21 -17.00
C ASP A 31 15.26 19.03 -16.75
N ARG A 32 15.80 17.82 -16.57
CA ARG A 32 14.99 16.64 -16.28
C ARG A 32 14.23 16.84 -14.97
N THR A 33 12.90 16.56 -14.97
CA THR A 33 12.04 16.84 -13.83
C THR A 33 11.66 15.58 -13.07
N TRP A 34 10.55 14.93 -13.45
CA TRP A 34 9.99 13.84 -12.63
C TRP A 34 10.93 12.63 -12.46
N PRO A 35 11.77 12.21 -13.45
CA PRO A 35 12.63 11.05 -13.24
C PRO A 35 13.72 11.29 -12.18
N SER A 36 14.01 12.56 -11.88
CA SER A 36 15.00 12.92 -10.87
C SER A 36 14.39 13.05 -9.48
N LYS A 37 13.08 12.99 -9.36
CA LYS A 37 12.40 13.12 -8.08
C LYS A 37 12.30 11.77 -7.39
N THR A 38 12.36 11.81 -6.05
CA THR A 38 12.11 10.64 -5.21
C THR A 38 10.89 10.87 -4.35
N MET A 39 10.35 9.78 -3.82
CA MET A 39 9.28 9.86 -2.85
C MET A 39 9.84 10.37 -1.53
N LYS A 40 9.21 11.39 -0.97
CA LYS A 40 9.56 11.94 0.35
C LYS A 40 8.65 11.43 1.45
N SER A 41 7.53 10.85 1.09
CA SER A 41 6.59 10.23 2.02
C SER A 41 5.98 9.02 1.34
N ALA A 42 5.52 8.06 2.14
CA ALA A 42 4.89 6.87 1.60
C ALA A 42 3.58 7.22 0.90
N PRO A 43 3.27 6.59 -0.25
CA PRO A 43 1.97 6.75 -0.88
C PRO A 43 0.87 6.12 0.00
N LYS A 44 -0.37 6.46 -0.29
CA LYS A 44 -1.51 5.79 0.33
C LYS A 44 -1.70 4.45 -0.35
N TRP A 45 -1.27 3.40 0.32
CA TRP A 45 -1.44 2.05 -0.21
C TRP A 45 -2.88 1.59 -0.06
N CYS A 46 -3.42 1.00 -1.13
CA CYS A 46 -4.72 0.35 -1.12
C CYS A 46 -4.52 -1.17 -1.12
N SER A 47 -5.14 -1.85 -0.16
CA SER A 47 -5.14 -3.31 -0.14
C SER A 47 -6.32 -3.84 -0.91
N VAL A 48 -6.10 -4.82 -1.77
CA VAL A 48 -7.14 -5.53 -2.52
C VAL A 48 -7.28 -6.99 -2.10
N ASP A 49 -6.65 -7.36 -0.99
CA ASP A 49 -6.63 -8.75 -0.52
C ASP A 49 -8.02 -9.28 -0.20
N LEU A 50 -8.87 -8.46 0.38
CA LEU A 50 -10.23 -8.86 0.78
C LEU A 50 -11.21 -8.86 -0.38
N ARG A 51 -10.85 -8.28 -1.52
CA ARG A 51 -11.65 -8.30 -2.73
C ARG A 51 -11.05 -9.27 -3.75
N ASP A 52 -10.02 -8.84 -4.46
CA ASP A 52 -9.40 -9.65 -5.52
C ASP A 52 -8.76 -10.91 -4.98
N GLY A 53 -8.03 -10.80 -3.89
CA GLY A 53 -7.39 -11.96 -3.25
C GLY A 53 -8.42 -12.98 -2.78
N ASN A 54 -9.46 -12.51 -2.11
CA ASN A 54 -10.53 -13.39 -1.61
C ASN A 54 -11.29 -14.06 -2.76
N GLN A 55 -11.54 -13.34 -3.86
CA GLN A 55 -12.19 -13.90 -5.04
C GLN A 55 -11.40 -15.02 -5.71
N ALA A 56 -10.08 -14.98 -5.58
CA ALA A 56 -9.20 -15.99 -6.15
C ALA A 56 -9.17 -17.28 -5.34
N LEU A 57 -9.70 -17.30 -4.12
CA LEU A 57 -9.72 -18.49 -3.28
C LEU A 57 -10.81 -19.45 -3.75
N ILE A 58 -10.49 -20.74 -3.76
CA ILE A 58 -11.46 -21.81 -4.03
C ILE A 58 -12.55 -21.77 -2.95
N ASP A 59 -12.14 -21.53 -1.71
CA ASP A 59 -13.03 -21.42 -0.54
C ASP A 59 -12.88 -20.03 0.05
N PRO A 60 -13.71 -19.05 -0.37
CA PRO A 60 -13.58 -17.68 0.11
C PRO A 60 -13.74 -17.58 1.64
N MET A 61 -13.11 -16.56 2.21
CA MET A 61 -13.15 -16.32 3.64
C MET A 61 -14.55 -15.96 4.11
N ASP A 62 -14.93 -16.47 5.29
CA ASP A 62 -16.15 -16.05 5.96
C ASP A 62 -15.99 -14.65 6.58
N ALA A 63 -17.09 -14.11 7.13
CA ALA A 63 -17.10 -12.77 7.68
C ALA A 63 -16.10 -12.59 8.82
N ASN A 64 -15.95 -13.60 9.67
CA ASN A 64 -15.04 -13.52 10.81
C ASN A 64 -13.57 -13.47 10.35
N ARG A 65 -13.22 -14.27 9.38
CA ARG A 65 -11.86 -14.27 8.82
C ARG A 65 -11.57 -12.97 8.08
N LYS A 66 -12.54 -12.48 7.31
CA LYS A 66 -12.39 -11.19 6.62
C LYS A 66 -12.20 -10.05 7.61
N LEU A 67 -12.94 -10.05 8.72
CA LEU A 67 -12.80 -9.01 9.74
C LEU A 67 -11.42 -9.07 10.39
N ALA A 68 -10.92 -10.27 10.70
CA ALA A 68 -9.59 -10.43 11.27
C ALA A 68 -8.52 -9.90 10.32
N MET A 69 -8.64 -10.21 9.02
CA MET A 69 -7.71 -9.72 8.00
C MET A 69 -7.81 -8.20 7.85
N PHE A 70 -9.01 -7.64 7.88
CA PHE A 70 -9.23 -6.20 7.82
C PHE A 70 -8.51 -5.49 8.97
N LYS A 71 -8.66 -6.00 10.19
CA LYS A 71 -7.98 -5.41 11.36
C LYS A 71 -6.46 -5.46 11.22
N LEU A 72 -5.95 -6.56 10.68
CA LEU A 72 -4.51 -6.68 10.42
C LEU A 72 -4.04 -5.63 9.41
N LEU A 73 -4.78 -5.44 8.33
CA LEU A 73 -4.44 -4.47 7.29
C LEU A 73 -4.43 -3.03 7.85
N VAL A 74 -5.39 -2.70 8.72
CA VAL A 74 -5.41 -1.41 9.41
C VAL A 74 -4.16 -1.24 10.25
N LYS A 75 -3.80 -2.28 10.99
CA LYS A 75 -2.61 -2.26 11.86
C LYS A 75 -1.33 -2.11 11.06
N MET A 76 -1.28 -2.67 9.85
CA MET A 76 -0.12 -2.54 8.96
C MET A 76 0.05 -1.14 8.37
N GLY A 77 -0.98 -0.31 8.42
CA GLY A 77 -0.90 1.06 7.94
C GLY A 77 -1.51 1.31 6.57
N TYR A 78 -2.27 0.36 6.03
CA TYR A 78 -3.01 0.61 4.79
C TYR A 78 -4.05 1.71 5.02
N LYS A 79 -4.14 2.65 4.07
CA LYS A 79 -5.05 3.80 4.17
C LYS A 79 -6.36 3.57 3.43
N GLU A 80 -6.36 2.64 2.48
CA GLU A 80 -7.53 2.25 1.72
C GLU A 80 -7.59 0.72 1.66
N ILE A 81 -8.77 0.15 1.82
CA ILE A 81 -8.96 -1.30 1.82
C ILE A 81 -10.23 -1.62 1.03
N GLU A 82 -10.10 -2.35 -0.06
CA GLU A 82 -11.25 -2.88 -0.79
C GLU A 82 -11.74 -4.14 -0.09
N VAL A 83 -13.04 -4.17 0.24
CA VAL A 83 -13.60 -5.26 1.05
C VAL A 83 -14.49 -6.22 0.26
N GLY A 84 -14.85 -5.86 -0.97
CA GLY A 84 -15.67 -6.70 -1.83
C GLY A 84 -16.64 -5.88 -2.66
N PHE A 85 -17.46 -6.59 -3.45
CA PHE A 85 -18.52 -5.95 -4.19
C PHE A 85 -19.79 -5.86 -3.34
N PRO A 86 -20.60 -4.82 -3.52
CA PRO A 86 -21.95 -4.81 -2.97
C PRO A 86 -22.76 -5.99 -3.53
N ALA A 87 -23.45 -6.66 -2.65
CA ALA A 87 -24.26 -7.79 -3.06
C ALA A 87 -25.56 -7.32 -3.77
#